data_3bc094482d7745a9c8c8eb56c29cd63b
#
_entry.id   3bc094482d7745a9c8c8eb56c29cd63b
#
_cell.length_a   1.000
_cell.length_b   1.000
_cell.length_c   1.000
_cell.angle_alpha   90.00
_cell.angle_beta   90.00
_cell.angle_gamma   90.00
#
_symmetry.space_group_name_H-M   'P 1'
#
loop_
_entity.id
_entity.type
_entity.pdbx_description
1 polymer ?
#
loop_
_entity_poly.entity_id
_entity_poly.type
_entity_poly.pdbx_seq_one_letter_code
_entity_poly.pdbx_strand_id
1 'polypeptide(L)'
;MAPRKAIDGVLLLDKPAGLTSTQALQQAKHALGAEKAGHTGTLDPMATGLLPLCFGEATKFSRFLLEGDKSYLATIKFGMATDTGDKEGQVIDKKDAYVNEESLKKVLLSFLGTYIQYPPMYSALKKDGKPLYVYARQGLNVDRKGRKITLHTLELLSYTDTEATLYIHCSSGTYIRCLLYTSPSP
;
A
#
# COMPACT_ATOMS: atom_id res chain seq x y z
N MET A 1 -1.99 0.15 36.15
CA MET A 1 -1.40 -0.31 34.88
C MET A 1 -0.07 -1.00 35.19
N ALA A 2 0.15 -2.20 34.65
CA ALA A 2 1.46 -2.84 34.80
C ALA A 2 2.58 -1.96 34.21
N PRO A 3 3.78 -1.93 34.80
CA PRO A 3 4.90 -1.16 34.28
C PRO A 3 5.23 -1.65 32.85
N ARG A 4 5.47 -0.71 31.95
CA ARG A 4 5.89 -1.04 30.59
C ARG A 4 7.30 -1.61 30.61
N LYS A 5 7.59 -2.53 29.71
CA LYS A 5 8.86 -3.24 29.63
C LYS A 5 9.72 -2.66 28.52
N ALA A 6 11.01 -2.50 28.77
CA ALA A 6 12.02 -2.27 27.75
C ALA A 6 12.21 -3.60 26.99
N ILE A 7 11.59 -3.72 25.84
CA ILE A 7 11.67 -4.88 24.96
C ILE A 7 12.37 -4.45 23.68
N ASP A 8 13.42 -5.17 23.28
CA ASP A 8 14.16 -4.94 22.05
C ASP A 8 13.96 -6.11 21.09
N GLY A 9 13.68 -5.80 19.83
CA GLY A 9 13.54 -6.83 18.80
C GLY A 9 12.59 -6.45 17.67
N VAL A 10 12.42 -7.37 16.74
CA VAL A 10 11.52 -7.26 15.59
C VAL A 10 10.48 -8.36 15.66
N LEU A 11 9.21 -7.98 15.60
CA LEU A 11 8.08 -8.91 15.45
C LEU A 11 7.61 -8.88 13.99
N LEU A 12 7.54 -10.04 13.36
CA LEU A 12 6.93 -10.21 12.04
C LEU A 12 5.44 -10.48 12.24
N LEU A 13 4.64 -9.44 12.07
CA LEU A 13 3.18 -9.54 12.24
C LEU A 13 2.52 -9.80 10.90
N ASP A 14 1.67 -10.84 10.83
CA ASP A 14 0.68 -10.96 9.77
C ASP A 14 -0.51 -10.05 10.13
N LYS A 15 -0.57 -8.87 9.48
CA LYS A 15 -1.62 -7.90 9.78
C LYS A 15 -2.95 -8.39 9.23
N PRO A 16 -3.99 -8.54 10.06
CA PRO A 16 -5.32 -8.90 9.59
C PRO A 16 -5.97 -7.73 8.82
N ALA A 17 -6.97 -8.03 8.01
CA ALA A 17 -7.84 -7.02 7.42
C ALA A 17 -8.65 -6.25 8.50
N GLY A 18 -9.07 -5.03 8.16
CA GLY A 18 -9.90 -4.17 9.01
C GLY A 18 -9.12 -3.32 10.02
N LEU A 19 -7.81 -3.53 10.17
CA LEU A 19 -6.96 -2.71 11.04
C LEU A 19 -6.00 -1.84 10.23
N THR A 20 -5.83 -0.59 10.62
CA THR A 20 -4.70 0.22 10.15
C THR A 20 -3.38 -0.33 10.71
N SER A 21 -2.26 -0.09 10.05
CA SER A 21 -0.92 -0.48 10.54
C SER A 21 -0.64 0.08 11.94
N THR A 22 -1.10 1.30 12.23
CA THR A 22 -0.97 1.90 13.57
C THR A 22 -1.81 1.19 14.62
N GLN A 23 -3.05 0.78 14.31
CA GLN A 23 -3.89 0.02 15.24
C GLN A 23 -3.28 -1.35 15.55
N ALA A 24 -2.81 -2.06 14.52
CA ALA A 24 -2.11 -3.34 14.67
C ALA A 24 -0.85 -3.21 15.55
N LEU A 25 -0.04 -2.17 15.31
CA LEU A 25 1.11 -1.83 16.15
C LEU A 25 0.71 -1.59 17.61
N GLN A 26 -0.34 -0.80 17.86
CA GLN A 26 -0.76 -0.48 19.24
C GLN A 26 -1.28 -1.73 19.98
N GLN A 27 -2.01 -2.62 19.29
CA GLN A 27 -2.44 -3.89 19.88
C GLN A 27 -1.23 -4.76 20.25
N ALA A 28 -0.27 -4.94 19.34
CA ALA A 28 0.95 -5.70 19.62
C ALA A 28 1.77 -5.08 20.74
N LYS A 29 1.94 -3.76 20.73
CA LYS A 29 2.64 -3.01 21.78
C LYS A 29 1.97 -3.19 23.14
N HIS A 30 0.65 -3.16 23.21
CA HIS A 30 -0.12 -3.36 24.43
C HIS A 30 0.02 -4.80 24.95
N ALA A 31 -0.16 -5.79 24.06
CA ALA A 31 -0.05 -7.21 24.41
C ALA A 31 1.30 -7.59 24.98
N LEU A 32 2.38 -6.99 24.47
CA LEU A 32 3.75 -7.20 24.95
C LEU A 32 4.10 -6.31 26.17
N GLY A 33 3.30 -5.32 26.49
CA GLY A 33 3.62 -4.32 27.50
C GLY A 33 4.84 -3.45 27.14
N ALA A 34 5.15 -3.26 25.85
CA ALA A 34 6.34 -2.57 25.41
C ALA A 34 6.25 -1.04 25.58
N GLU A 35 7.38 -0.40 25.92
CA GLU A 35 7.48 1.06 26.06
C GLU A 35 7.50 1.77 24.71
N LYS A 36 8.30 1.25 23.78
CA LYS A 36 8.58 1.88 22.47
C LYS A 36 8.39 0.88 21.35
N ALA A 37 7.66 1.30 20.32
CA ALA A 37 7.47 0.49 19.11
C ALA A 37 7.22 1.37 17.89
N GLY A 38 7.52 0.83 16.70
CA GLY A 38 7.24 1.43 15.40
C GLY A 38 7.03 0.37 14.35
N HIS A 39 6.24 0.65 13.31
CA HIS A 39 6.08 -0.24 12.14
C HIS A 39 6.95 0.23 10.97
N THR A 40 7.31 -0.70 10.08
CA THR A 40 8.23 -0.47 8.98
C THR A 40 7.53 -0.40 7.62
N GLY A 41 6.38 0.20 7.58
CA GLY A 41 5.57 0.37 6.37
C GLY A 41 4.12 0.62 6.74
N THR A 42 3.34 1.03 5.76
CA THR A 42 1.90 1.22 5.92
C THR A 42 1.17 0.31 4.96
N LEU A 43 0.38 -0.60 5.50
CA LEU A 43 -0.64 -1.35 4.77
C LEU A 43 -1.97 -0.67 4.96
N ASP A 44 -2.77 -0.58 3.89
CA ASP A 44 -4.14 -0.09 3.96
C ASP A 44 -5.00 -0.98 4.87
N PRO A 45 -6.11 -0.50 5.44
CA PRO A 45 -6.92 -1.30 6.37
C PRO A 45 -7.38 -2.62 5.78
N MET A 46 -7.78 -2.63 4.51
CA MET A 46 -8.21 -3.82 3.78
C MET A 46 -7.09 -4.82 3.49
N ALA A 47 -5.84 -4.36 3.42
CA ALA A 47 -4.71 -5.21 3.09
C ALA A 47 -4.31 -6.10 4.27
N THR A 48 -3.90 -7.32 3.97
CA THR A 48 -3.34 -8.29 4.91
C THR A 48 -1.87 -8.54 4.61
N GLY A 49 -1.17 -9.23 5.51
CA GLY A 49 0.18 -9.72 5.28
C GLY A 49 1.24 -9.06 6.14
N LEU A 50 2.49 -9.29 5.77
CA LEU A 50 3.65 -9.00 6.58
C LEU A 50 3.81 -7.50 6.92
N LEU A 51 3.74 -7.20 8.21
CA LEU A 51 4.02 -5.89 8.79
C LEU A 51 5.09 -6.05 9.88
N PRO A 52 6.37 -5.82 9.59
CA PRO A 52 7.40 -5.87 10.61
C PRO A 52 7.24 -4.73 11.63
N LEU A 53 7.25 -5.08 12.91
CA LEU A 53 7.16 -4.15 14.04
C LEU A 53 8.49 -4.15 14.78
N CYS A 54 9.10 -2.97 14.94
CA CYS A 54 10.32 -2.79 15.71
C CYS A 54 9.99 -2.31 17.11
N PHE A 55 10.63 -2.90 18.12
CA PHE A 55 10.47 -2.55 19.53
C PHE A 55 11.80 -2.06 20.12
N GLY A 56 11.73 -1.09 21.04
CA GLY A 56 12.87 -0.56 21.77
C GLY A 56 14.00 -0.08 20.84
N GLU A 57 15.22 -0.58 21.04
CA GLU A 57 16.39 -0.21 20.25
C GLU A 57 16.28 -0.61 18.78
N ALA A 58 15.54 -1.67 18.43
CA ALA A 58 15.31 -2.06 17.04
C ALA A 58 14.60 -0.97 16.23
N THR A 59 13.89 -0.03 16.87
CA THR A 59 13.29 1.12 16.15
C THR A 59 14.31 2.00 15.45
N LYS A 60 15.57 2.01 15.89
CA LYS A 60 16.66 2.77 15.24
C LYS A 60 17.03 2.19 13.88
N PHE A 61 16.76 0.90 13.66
CA PHE A 61 17.03 0.17 12.43
C PHE A 61 15.82 0.06 11.48
N SER A 62 14.68 0.59 11.89
CA SER A 62 13.42 0.51 11.11
C SER A 62 13.56 1.08 9.68
N ARG A 63 14.46 2.04 9.48
CA ARG A 63 14.75 2.64 8.18
C ARG A 63 15.18 1.60 7.13
N PHE A 64 16.03 0.65 7.49
CA PHE A 64 16.50 -0.39 6.56
C PHE A 64 15.33 -1.25 6.04
N LEU A 65 14.39 -1.58 6.92
CA LEU A 65 13.19 -2.32 6.52
C LEU A 65 12.19 -1.46 5.75
N LEU A 66 12.11 -0.15 6.04
CA LEU A 66 11.27 0.79 5.30
C LEU A 66 11.73 0.97 3.86
N GLU A 67 13.04 1.10 3.64
CA GLU A 67 13.66 1.38 2.33
C GLU A 67 13.80 0.12 1.46
N GLY A 68 13.63 -1.08 2.01
CA GLY A 68 13.68 -2.33 1.25
C GLY A 68 12.53 -2.48 0.25
N ASP A 69 12.78 -3.23 -0.81
CA ASP A 69 11.77 -3.61 -1.81
C ASP A 69 10.64 -4.42 -1.17
N LYS A 70 9.48 -4.43 -1.81
CA LYS A 70 8.28 -5.07 -1.31
C LYS A 70 7.64 -5.93 -2.39
N SER A 71 6.99 -7.02 -1.95
CA SER A 71 6.16 -7.84 -2.81
C SER A 71 4.72 -7.84 -2.36
N TYR A 72 3.80 -7.85 -3.33
CA TYR A 72 2.37 -7.81 -3.10
C TYR A 72 1.65 -8.81 -3.99
N LEU A 73 0.55 -9.34 -3.47
CA LEU A 73 -0.50 -9.96 -4.28
C LEU A 73 -1.66 -8.96 -4.34
N ALA A 74 -2.07 -8.59 -5.54
CA ALA A 74 -3.13 -7.62 -5.75
C ALA A 74 -4.17 -8.14 -6.74
N THR A 75 -5.44 -8.09 -6.35
CA THR A 75 -6.56 -8.43 -7.24
C THR A 75 -7.17 -7.16 -7.79
N ILE A 76 -7.25 -7.07 -9.10
CA ILE A 76 -7.90 -5.99 -9.86
C ILE A 76 -9.29 -6.45 -10.23
N LYS A 77 -10.30 -5.61 -10.03
CA LYS A 77 -11.63 -5.79 -10.58
C LYS A 77 -11.82 -4.87 -11.79
N PHE A 78 -12.15 -5.45 -12.92
CA PHE A 78 -12.34 -4.69 -14.17
C PHE A 78 -13.67 -3.94 -14.18
N GLY A 79 -13.71 -2.86 -14.96
CA GLY A 79 -14.93 -2.08 -15.22
C GLY A 79 -15.44 -1.27 -14.04
N MET A 80 -14.67 -1.13 -12.95
CA MET A 80 -15.11 -0.41 -11.77
C MET A 80 -14.02 0.51 -11.25
N ALA A 81 -14.37 1.77 -11.02
CA ALA A 81 -13.49 2.75 -10.43
C ALA A 81 -14.08 3.29 -9.11
N THR A 82 -13.22 3.50 -8.10
CA THR A 82 -13.62 4.04 -6.79
C THR A 82 -12.85 5.30 -6.47
N ASP A 83 -13.39 6.15 -5.61
CA ASP A 83 -12.76 7.41 -5.19
C ASP A 83 -11.44 7.22 -4.42
N THR A 84 -11.28 6.09 -3.73
CA THR A 84 -10.03 5.73 -3.02
C THR A 84 -9.05 4.93 -3.87
N GLY A 85 -9.47 4.40 -5.02
CA GLY A 85 -8.71 3.48 -5.87
C GLY A 85 -8.60 2.07 -5.30
N ASP A 86 -9.44 1.71 -4.34
CA ASP A 86 -9.55 0.37 -3.74
C ASP A 86 -11.00 -0.01 -3.44
N LYS A 87 -11.23 -1.22 -2.94
CA LYS A 87 -12.57 -1.76 -2.70
C LYS A 87 -13.32 -1.10 -1.53
N GLU A 88 -12.66 -0.28 -0.70
CA GLU A 88 -13.28 0.41 0.42
C GLU A 88 -13.91 1.75 0.00
N GLY A 89 -13.56 2.25 -1.19
CA GLY A 89 -14.10 3.50 -1.73
C GLY A 89 -15.49 3.37 -2.33
N GLN A 90 -16.11 4.53 -2.53
CA GLN A 90 -17.38 4.62 -3.26
C GLN A 90 -17.14 4.47 -4.76
N VAL A 91 -18.00 3.71 -5.44
CA VAL A 91 -17.92 3.57 -6.90
C VAL A 91 -18.26 4.90 -7.55
N ILE A 92 -17.31 5.43 -8.34
CA ILE A 92 -17.44 6.71 -9.07
C ILE A 92 -17.60 6.52 -10.57
N ASP A 93 -17.18 5.36 -11.11
CA ASP A 93 -17.39 5.00 -12.51
C ASP A 93 -17.57 3.49 -12.63
N LYS A 94 -18.50 3.08 -13.48
CA LYS A 94 -18.76 1.67 -13.79
C LYS A 94 -19.00 1.53 -15.29
N LYS A 95 -18.22 0.66 -15.92
CA LYS A 95 -18.32 0.35 -17.35
C LYS A 95 -18.31 -1.15 -17.55
N ASP A 96 -19.03 -1.63 -18.53
CA ASP A 96 -18.87 -2.98 -19.02
C ASP A 96 -17.51 -3.05 -19.75
N ALA A 97 -16.51 -3.55 -19.04
CA ALA A 97 -15.17 -3.68 -19.59
C ALA A 97 -14.87 -5.14 -19.88
N TYR A 98 -14.70 -5.45 -21.15
CA TYR A 98 -14.08 -6.70 -21.57
C TYR A 98 -12.58 -6.48 -21.73
N VAL A 99 -11.80 -7.09 -20.85
CA VAL A 99 -10.34 -7.04 -20.92
C VAL A 99 -9.85 -8.39 -21.42
N ASN A 100 -9.25 -8.42 -22.58
CA ASN A 100 -8.64 -9.64 -23.12
C ASN A 100 -7.32 -9.94 -22.38
N GLU A 101 -7.07 -11.21 -22.04
CA GLU A 101 -5.88 -11.62 -21.29
C GLU A 101 -4.57 -11.24 -21.99
N GLU A 102 -4.46 -11.40 -23.31
CA GLU A 102 -3.26 -11.02 -24.06
C GLU A 102 -3.01 -9.52 -24.01
N SER A 103 -4.07 -8.72 -24.14
CA SER A 103 -4.01 -7.26 -24.03
C SER A 103 -3.58 -6.85 -22.63
N LEU A 104 -4.12 -7.51 -21.59
CA LEU A 104 -3.71 -7.28 -20.22
C LEU A 104 -2.21 -7.57 -20.03
N LYS A 105 -1.71 -8.71 -20.50
CA LYS A 105 -0.28 -9.06 -20.43
C LYS A 105 0.61 -8.02 -21.11
N LYS A 106 0.21 -7.51 -22.28
CA LYS A 106 0.96 -6.44 -22.98
C LYS A 106 1.00 -5.15 -22.16
N VAL A 107 -0.13 -4.75 -21.57
CA VAL A 107 -0.20 -3.57 -20.71
C VAL A 107 0.67 -3.75 -19.46
N LEU A 108 0.61 -4.91 -18.80
CA LEU A 108 1.43 -5.19 -17.62
C LEU A 108 2.94 -5.05 -17.92
N LEU A 109 3.39 -5.53 -19.07
CA LEU A 109 4.79 -5.37 -19.51
C LEU A 109 5.21 -3.90 -19.65
N SER A 110 4.30 -3.01 -20.05
CA SER A 110 4.61 -1.58 -20.20
C SER A 110 4.82 -0.84 -18.88
N PHE A 111 4.39 -1.42 -17.76
CA PHE A 111 4.62 -0.86 -16.42
C PHE A 111 5.97 -1.27 -15.81
N LEU A 112 6.68 -2.25 -16.38
CA LEU A 112 7.97 -2.67 -15.85
C LEU A 112 9.03 -1.57 -15.99
N GLY A 113 9.94 -1.49 -15.01
CA GLY A 113 11.02 -0.54 -15.00
C GLY A 113 10.81 0.65 -14.05
N THR A 114 11.49 1.73 -14.33
CA THR A 114 11.54 2.90 -13.45
C THR A 114 10.80 4.09 -14.06
N TYR A 115 9.90 4.68 -13.29
CA TYR A 115 9.14 5.87 -13.70
C TYR A 115 8.71 6.73 -12.51
N ILE A 116 8.09 7.87 -12.79
CA ILE A 116 7.57 8.78 -11.76
C ILE A 116 6.10 8.44 -11.48
N GLN A 117 5.81 8.05 -10.25
CA GLN A 117 4.45 7.83 -9.76
C GLN A 117 4.01 9.00 -8.88
N TYR A 118 2.80 9.50 -9.11
CA TYR A 118 2.18 10.51 -8.24
C TYR A 118 1.35 9.81 -7.16
N PRO A 119 1.67 10.01 -5.87
CA PRO A 119 0.92 9.37 -4.78
C PRO A 119 -0.56 9.70 -4.82
N PRO A 120 -1.46 8.80 -4.36
CA PRO A 120 -2.88 9.09 -4.32
C PRO A 120 -3.19 10.11 -3.22
N MET A 121 -4.31 10.85 -3.36
CA MET A 121 -4.79 11.76 -2.32
C MET A 121 -5.11 11.03 -1.02
N TYR A 122 -5.64 9.81 -1.11
CA TYR A 122 -5.86 8.94 0.04
C TYR A 122 -4.55 8.24 0.46
N SER A 123 -3.59 9.03 0.98
CA SER A 123 -2.32 8.53 1.49
C SER A 123 -1.90 9.22 2.79
N ALA A 124 -0.99 8.57 3.54
CA ALA A 124 -0.43 9.12 4.78
C ALA A 124 0.71 10.13 4.56
N LEU A 125 1.07 10.41 3.30
CA LEU A 125 2.05 11.44 2.99
C LEU A 125 1.57 12.80 3.48
N LYS A 126 2.51 13.60 4.00
CA LYS A 126 2.18 14.91 4.55
C LYS A 126 2.48 16.02 3.55
N LYS A 127 1.56 16.98 3.47
CA LYS A 127 1.75 18.30 2.89
C LYS A 127 1.41 19.33 3.97
N ASP A 128 2.28 20.30 4.19
CA ASP A 128 2.11 21.34 5.22
C ASP A 128 1.77 20.77 6.61
N GLY A 129 2.47 19.66 6.98
CA GLY A 129 2.30 18.98 8.26
C GLY A 129 1.06 18.08 8.39
N LYS A 130 0.11 18.12 7.43
CA LYS A 130 -1.14 17.33 7.44
C LYS A 130 -1.08 16.19 6.43
N PRO A 131 -1.55 14.97 6.76
CA PRO A 131 -1.65 13.87 5.81
C PRO A 131 -2.57 14.20 4.62
N LEU A 132 -2.24 13.70 3.42
CA LEU A 132 -3.02 13.96 2.20
C LEU A 132 -4.47 13.47 2.31
N TYR A 133 -4.71 12.33 2.99
CA TYR A 133 -6.08 11.83 3.18
C TYR A 133 -6.99 12.79 3.96
N VAL A 134 -6.43 13.70 4.78
CA VAL A 134 -7.22 14.73 5.49
C VAL A 134 -7.75 15.75 4.50
N TYR A 135 -6.95 16.15 3.51
CA TYR A 135 -7.40 17.03 2.44
C TYR A 135 -8.42 16.32 1.53
N ALA A 136 -8.17 15.05 1.19
CA ALA A 136 -9.08 14.24 0.37
C ALA A 136 -10.48 14.15 0.98
N ARG A 137 -10.58 13.92 2.29
CA ARG A 137 -11.87 13.86 3.01
C ARG A 137 -12.60 15.20 3.06
N GLN A 138 -11.90 16.30 2.84
CA GLN A 138 -12.49 17.66 2.73
C GLN A 138 -12.83 18.02 1.27
N GLY A 139 -12.67 17.08 0.33
CA GLY A 139 -12.87 17.33 -1.10
C GLY A 139 -11.77 18.20 -1.74
N LEU A 140 -10.68 18.46 -1.02
CA LEU A 140 -9.58 19.30 -1.49
C LEU A 140 -8.54 18.46 -2.24
N ASN A 141 -8.24 18.85 -3.47
CA ASN A 141 -7.13 18.27 -4.23
C ASN A 141 -5.91 19.20 -4.08
N VAL A 142 -4.78 18.64 -3.66
CA VAL A 142 -3.53 19.40 -3.47
C VAL A 142 -2.42 18.81 -4.33
N ASP A 143 -1.49 19.67 -4.76
CA ASP A 143 -0.35 19.23 -5.55
C ASP A 143 0.50 18.22 -4.78
N ARG A 144 0.90 17.18 -5.48
CA ARG A 144 1.70 16.06 -4.97
C ARG A 144 3.00 15.98 -5.75
N LYS A 145 4.09 15.80 -5.05
CA LYS A 145 5.38 15.54 -5.70
C LYS A 145 5.42 14.11 -6.22
N GLY A 146 5.74 13.96 -7.50
CA GLY A 146 6.02 12.65 -8.08
C GLY A 146 7.22 11.99 -7.38
N ARG A 147 7.18 10.66 -7.28
CA ARG A 147 8.23 9.83 -6.69
C ARG A 147 8.74 8.85 -7.72
N LYS A 148 10.05 8.73 -7.81
CA LYS A 148 10.68 7.69 -8.62
C LYS A 148 10.43 6.35 -7.96
N ILE A 149 9.81 5.44 -8.70
CA ILE A 149 9.56 4.05 -8.27
C ILE A 149 10.10 3.10 -9.34
N THR A 150 10.33 1.85 -8.95
CA THR A 150 10.74 0.80 -9.87
C THR A 150 9.84 -0.42 -9.68
N LEU A 151 9.26 -0.91 -10.77
CA LEU A 151 8.62 -2.22 -10.79
C LEU A 151 9.61 -3.24 -11.35
N HIS A 152 10.04 -4.15 -10.48
CA HIS A 152 10.99 -5.20 -10.82
C HIS A 152 10.32 -6.37 -11.51
N THR A 153 9.12 -6.75 -10.99
CA THR A 153 8.34 -7.88 -11.50
C THR A 153 6.86 -7.53 -11.43
N LEU A 154 6.12 -7.91 -12.47
CA LEU A 154 4.68 -7.79 -12.55
C LEU A 154 4.14 -8.99 -13.32
N GLU A 155 3.61 -9.99 -12.61
CA GLU A 155 3.17 -11.26 -13.15
C GLU A 155 1.68 -11.45 -12.99
N LEU A 156 1.02 -11.91 -14.05
CA LEU A 156 -0.39 -12.32 -14.02
C LEU A 156 -0.47 -13.75 -13.48
N LEU A 157 -1.04 -13.90 -12.29
CA LEU A 157 -1.20 -15.20 -11.63
C LEU A 157 -2.52 -15.88 -11.99
N SER A 158 -3.59 -15.10 -12.08
CA SER A 158 -4.91 -15.58 -12.50
C SER A 158 -5.67 -14.49 -13.23
N TYR A 159 -6.55 -14.92 -14.10
CA TYR A 159 -7.40 -14.05 -14.92
C TYR A 159 -8.79 -14.65 -15.07
N THR A 160 -9.80 -13.80 -15.02
CA THR A 160 -11.19 -14.06 -15.40
C THR A 160 -11.72 -12.84 -16.16
N ASP A 161 -12.90 -12.93 -16.73
CA ASP A 161 -13.53 -11.80 -17.44
C ASP A 161 -13.80 -10.58 -16.54
N THR A 162 -13.82 -10.77 -15.22
CA THR A 162 -14.17 -9.72 -14.27
C THR A 162 -13.01 -9.27 -13.37
N GLU A 163 -11.96 -10.09 -13.24
CA GLU A 163 -10.86 -9.79 -12.33
C GLU A 163 -9.54 -10.47 -12.73
N ALA A 164 -8.44 -9.92 -12.26
CA ALA A 164 -7.12 -10.50 -12.40
C ALA A 164 -6.33 -10.39 -11.09
N THR A 165 -5.55 -11.42 -10.75
CA THR A 165 -4.62 -11.38 -9.62
C THR A 165 -3.19 -11.28 -10.12
N LEU A 166 -2.46 -10.33 -9.57
CA LEU A 166 -1.08 -10.01 -9.93
C LEU A 166 -0.13 -10.27 -8.77
N TYR A 167 1.06 -10.79 -9.08
CA TYR A 167 2.23 -10.69 -8.22
C TYR A 167 3.04 -9.47 -8.65
N ILE A 168 3.40 -8.64 -7.67
CA ILE A 168 4.09 -7.35 -7.89
C ILE A 168 5.29 -7.29 -6.98
N HIS A 169 6.51 -7.14 -7.55
CA HIS A 169 7.73 -6.83 -6.81
C HIS A 169 8.21 -5.43 -7.19
N CYS A 170 8.36 -4.55 -6.22
CA CYS A 170 8.60 -3.13 -6.48
C CYS A 170 9.46 -2.46 -5.41
N SER A 171 10.05 -1.32 -5.76
CA SER A 171 10.78 -0.47 -4.83
C SER A 171 9.88 0.08 -3.72
N SER A 172 10.50 0.45 -2.60
CA SER A 172 9.80 1.12 -1.49
C SER A 172 9.06 2.38 -1.96
N GLY A 173 7.96 2.70 -1.30
CA GLY A 173 7.15 3.88 -1.59
C GLY A 173 6.24 3.77 -2.81
N THR A 174 6.19 2.61 -3.49
CA THR A 174 5.23 2.32 -4.56
C THR A 174 3.82 2.19 -4.01
N TYR A 175 2.88 2.88 -4.62
CA TYR A 175 1.45 2.76 -4.33
C TYR A 175 0.81 1.78 -5.31
N ILE A 176 0.48 0.60 -4.83
CA ILE A 176 -0.12 -0.47 -5.65
C ILE A 176 -1.45 -0.03 -6.24
N ARG A 177 -2.27 0.70 -5.48
CA ARG A 177 -3.54 1.27 -5.97
C ARG A 177 -3.36 2.13 -7.22
N CYS A 178 -2.29 2.91 -7.28
CA CYS A 178 -2.03 3.76 -8.46
C CYS A 178 -1.69 2.96 -9.71
N LEU A 179 -1.02 1.78 -9.59
CA LEU A 179 -0.76 0.92 -10.74
C LEU A 179 -2.05 0.45 -11.41
N LEU A 180 -3.05 0.18 -10.59
CA LEU A 180 -4.31 -0.40 -11.02
C LEU A 180 -5.26 0.65 -11.61
N TYR A 181 -4.96 1.94 -11.38
CA TYR A 181 -5.84 3.06 -11.72
C TYR A 181 -5.34 3.93 -12.88
N THR A 182 -4.05 3.88 -13.17
CA THR A 182 -3.44 4.69 -14.23
C THR A 182 -3.15 3.82 -15.44
N SER A 183 -4.01 3.89 -16.45
CA SER A 183 -3.51 3.68 -17.81
C SER A 183 -2.33 4.64 -18.01
N PRO A 184 -1.18 4.19 -18.53
CA PRO A 184 -0.20 5.14 -19.03
C PRO A 184 -0.93 6.02 -20.03
N SER A 185 -0.98 7.33 -19.78
CA SER A 185 -1.40 8.27 -20.81
C SER A 185 -0.51 8.06 -22.03
N PRO A 186 -1.09 8.02 -23.23
CA PRO A 186 -0.31 7.91 -24.46
C PRO A 186 0.70 9.03 -24.59
#